data_0f4342251f35c69067ceb35315b4aed8
#
_entry.id   0f4342251f35c69067ceb35315b4aed8
#
_cell.length_a   1.000
_cell.length_b   1.000
_cell.length_c   1.000
_cell.angle_alpha   90.00
_cell.angle_beta   90.00
_cell.angle_gamma   90.00
#
_symmetry.space_group_name_H-M   'P 1'
#
loop_
_entity.id
_entity.type
_entity.pdbx_description
1 polymer ?
#
loop_
_entity_poly.entity_id
_entity_poly.type
_entity_poly.pdbx_seq_one_letter_code
_entity_poly.pdbx_strand_id
1 'polypeptide(L)'
;LRKDFLKGVQPSACNSCWEREDLVGQSRRLWFNKKFMKFDADFINGNHPTTYDVPNPTFYQADINLSNVCNLKCRMCGSWASNSWFEEELALAKIDKRYEKNSNPIPLQQYGLEDLRNMLPHLKDVKRIDFKGGEPMMAKHHNQFLQWLIEEDMTNVELFYTTNGTVVNPKIFN
;
A
#
# COMPACT_ATOMS: atom_id res chain seq x y z
N LEU A 1 12.52 -13.83 -8.96
CA LEU A 1 12.68 -12.40 -8.88
C LEU A 1 13.98 -11.99 -8.16
N ARG A 2 14.15 -12.26 -6.84
CA ARG A 2 15.40 -11.93 -6.10
C ARG A 2 16.63 -12.58 -6.69
N LYS A 3 16.55 -13.88 -7.02
CA LYS A 3 17.66 -14.62 -7.67
C LYS A 3 18.10 -13.97 -8.98
N ASP A 4 17.18 -13.47 -9.76
CA ASP A 4 17.46 -12.83 -11.04
C ASP A 4 18.19 -11.49 -10.82
N PHE A 5 17.71 -10.68 -9.87
CA PHE A 5 18.40 -9.44 -9.51
C PHE A 5 19.84 -9.67 -9.02
N LEU A 6 20.08 -10.68 -8.18
CA LEU A 6 21.43 -11.00 -7.71
C LEU A 6 22.36 -11.48 -8.83
N LYS A 7 21.80 -12.04 -9.91
CA LYS A 7 22.55 -12.43 -11.11
C LYS A 7 22.71 -11.28 -12.13
N GLY A 8 22.20 -10.08 -11.82
CA GLY A 8 22.17 -8.98 -12.76
C GLY A 8 21.19 -9.16 -13.92
N VAL A 9 20.28 -10.13 -13.81
CA VAL A 9 19.27 -10.39 -14.84
C VAL A 9 18.03 -9.53 -14.57
N GLN A 10 17.47 -8.94 -15.60
CA GLN A 10 16.20 -8.21 -15.54
C GLN A 10 15.02 -9.20 -15.50
N PRO A 11 14.29 -9.32 -14.37
CA PRO A 11 13.16 -10.24 -14.29
C PRO A 11 12.00 -9.77 -15.16
N SER A 12 11.37 -10.69 -15.88
CA SER A 12 10.21 -10.38 -16.75
C SER A 12 9.02 -9.78 -15.98
N ALA A 13 8.86 -10.11 -14.71
CA ALA A 13 7.84 -9.50 -13.84
C ALA A 13 8.00 -7.98 -13.67
N CYS A 14 9.15 -7.42 -14.04
CA CYS A 14 9.45 -5.98 -13.97
C CYS A 14 9.52 -5.32 -15.35
N ASN A 15 9.06 -5.98 -16.43
CA ASN A 15 9.17 -5.45 -17.81
C ASN A 15 8.61 -4.05 -17.95
N SER A 16 7.46 -3.74 -17.34
CA SER A 16 6.88 -2.39 -17.39
C SER A 16 7.80 -1.30 -16.80
N CYS A 17 8.64 -1.64 -15.83
CA CYS A 17 9.65 -0.73 -15.32
C CYS A 17 10.81 -0.59 -16.28
N TRP A 18 11.31 -1.70 -16.86
CA TRP A 18 12.42 -1.69 -17.79
C TRP A 18 12.08 -0.91 -19.06
N GLU A 19 10.94 -1.21 -19.70
CA GLU A 19 10.44 -0.50 -20.86
C GLU A 19 10.32 1.02 -20.61
N ARG A 20 9.83 1.39 -19.44
CA ARG A 20 9.69 2.80 -19.06
C ARG A 20 11.05 3.46 -18.81
N GLU A 21 12.02 2.76 -18.26
CA GLU A 21 13.38 3.24 -18.06
C GLU A 21 14.08 3.47 -19.40
N ASP A 22 13.90 2.56 -20.36
CA ASP A 22 14.45 2.67 -21.71
C ASP A 22 13.82 3.85 -22.49
N LEU A 23 12.51 4.08 -22.32
CA LEU A 23 11.79 5.12 -23.06
C LEU A 23 12.01 6.53 -22.50
N VAL A 24 11.96 6.69 -21.18
CA VAL A 24 11.92 8.03 -20.53
C VAL A 24 12.94 8.19 -19.40
N GLY A 25 13.81 7.22 -19.17
CA GLY A 25 14.84 7.26 -18.12
C GLY A 25 14.28 7.23 -16.69
N GLN A 26 12.99 6.92 -16.50
CA GLN A 26 12.33 6.95 -15.21
C GLN A 26 11.36 5.78 -15.05
N SER A 27 11.31 5.22 -13.85
CA SER A 27 10.32 4.22 -13.46
C SER A 27 9.94 4.33 -11.99
N ARG A 28 8.88 3.62 -11.60
CA ARG A 28 8.51 3.51 -10.18
C ARG A 28 9.65 2.87 -9.36
N ARG A 29 10.33 1.87 -9.92
CA ARG A 29 11.49 1.21 -9.31
C ARG A 29 12.63 2.21 -9.03
N LEU A 30 13.04 3.00 -10.02
CA LEU A 30 14.09 4.01 -9.84
C LEU A 30 13.68 5.09 -8.85
N TRP A 31 12.42 5.51 -8.86
CA TRP A 31 11.91 6.48 -7.90
C TRP A 31 11.99 5.95 -6.46
N PHE A 32 11.57 4.70 -6.22
CA PHE A 32 11.66 4.07 -4.90
C PHE A 32 13.12 3.93 -4.45
N ASN A 33 14.00 3.45 -5.33
CA ASN A 33 15.41 3.35 -5.03
C ASN A 33 15.99 4.70 -4.62
N LYS A 34 15.77 5.74 -5.41
CA LYS A 34 16.24 7.09 -5.11
C LYS A 34 15.70 7.61 -3.76
N LYS A 35 14.44 7.32 -3.44
CA LYS A 35 13.79 7.80 -2.23
C LYS A 35 14.30 7.08 -0.97
N PHE A 36 14.46 5.77 -1.02
CA PHE A 36 14.65 4.94 0.17
C PHE A 36 16.04 4.34 0.35
N MET A 37 16.84 4.16 -0.70
CA MET A 37 18.20 3.60 -0.55
C MET A 37 19.12 4.42 0.36
N LYS A 38 18.87 5.71 0.50
CA LYS A 38 19.61 6.58 1.45
C LYS A 38 19.43 6.19 2.92
N PHE A 39 18.45 5.35 3.25
CA PHE A 39 18.21 4.84 4.59
C PHE A 39 18.82 3.46 4.82
N ASP A 40 19.35 2.83 3.77
CA ASP A 40 19.95 1.50 3.83
C ASP A 40 21.47 1.64 3.98
N ALA A 41 21.96 1.47 5.21
CA ALA A 41 23.39 1.59 5.51
C ALA A 41 24.22 0.53 4.76
N ASP A 42 23.69 -0.68 4.59
CA ASP A 42 24.38 -1.75 3.85
C ASP A 42 24.50 -1.41 2.37
N PHE A 43 23.42 -0.86 1.79
CA PHE A 43 23.45 -0.39 0.42
C PHE A 43 24.45 0.77 0.22
N ILE A 44 24.43 1.78 1.12
CA ILE A 44 25.34 2.92 1.07
C ILE A 44 26.81 2.48 1.16
N ASN A 45 27.10 1.48 2.00
CA ASN A 45 28.44 0.93 2.20
C ASN A 45 28.84 -0.13 1.16
N GLY A 46 28.00 -0.39 0.17
CA GLY A 46 28.24 -1.39 -0.86
C GLY A 46 28.11 -2.84 -0.40
N ASN A 47 27.57 -3.07 0.79
CA ASN A 47 27.30 -4.39 1.35
C ASN A 47 25.99 -4.96 0.81
N HIS A 48 25.99 -5.38 -0.45
CA HIS A 48 24.78 -5.97 -1.03
C HIS A 48 24.57 -7.41 -0.55
N PRO A 49 23.32 -7.81 -0.28
CA PRO A 49 23.03 -9.21 0.07
C PRO A 49 23.50 -10.14 -1.06
N THR A 50 24.34 -11.09 -0.73
CA THR A 50 24.83 -12.12 -1.66
C THR A 50 23.87 -13.30 -1.80
N THR A 51 22.87 -13.37 -0.91
CA THR A 51 21.85 -14.41 -0.91
C THR A 51 20.47 -13.81 -1.13
N TYR A 52 19.55 -14.59 -1.69
CA TYR A 52 18.14 -14.22 -1.85
C TYR A 52 17.30 -14.47 -0.59
N ASP A 53 17.89 -15.09 0.41
CA ASP A 53 17.27 -15.34 1.71
C ASP A 53 17.66 -14.20 2.66
N VAL A 54 16.67 -13.37 3.01
CA VAL A 54 16.82 -12.26 3.95
C VAL A 54 15.90 -12.55 5.12
N PRO A 55 16.44 -13.06 6.23
CA PRO A 55 15.63 -13.51 7.36
C PRO A 55 14.83 -12.39 8.00
N ASN A 56 15.35 -11.16 8.00
CA ASN A 56 14.69 -9.98 8.57
C ASN A 56 14.68 -8.84 7.54
N PRO A 57 13.72 -8.83 6.59
CA PRO A 57 13.66 -7.78 5.60
C PRO A 57 13.23 -6.45 6.25
N THR A 58 13.96 -5.38 5.94
CA THR A 58 13.57 -4.01 6.31
C THR A 58 12.57 -3.44 5.31
N PHE A 59 11.48 -2.89 5.81
CA PHE A 59 10.46 -2.21 5.01
C PHE A 59 10.56 -0.70 5.21
N TYR A 60 10.78 0.05 4.13
CA TYR A 60 10.85 1.53 4.19
C TYR A 60 9.53 2.21 3.83
N GLN A 61 8.62 1.51 3.17
CA GLN A 61 7.27 1.99 2.87
C GLN A 61 6.24 0.88 3.06
N ALA A 62 5.09 1.26 3.62
CA ALA A 62 3.92 0.43 3.72
C ALA A 62 2.71 1.11 3.07
N ASP A 63 1.98 0.37 2.24
CA ASP A 63 0.67 0.76 1.73
C ASP A 63 -0.38 0.07 2.59
N ILE A 64 -1.19 0.82 3.33
CA ILE A 64 -2.14 0.28 4.30
C ILE A 64 -3.57 0.63 3.88
N ASN A 65 -4.37 -0.41 3.66
CA ASN A 65 -5.80 -0.31 3.46
C ASN A 65 -6.51 -0.73 4.75
N LEU A 66 -7.01 0.23 5.51
CA LEU A 66 -7.71 -0.06 6.78
C LEU A 66 -9.11 -0.65 6.56
N SER A 67 -9.76 -0.27 5.47
CA SER A 67 -11.09 -0.74 5.09
C SER A 67 -11.42 -0.37 3.65
N ASN A 68 -12.50 -0.96 3.09
CA ASN A 68 -13.11 -0.50 1.85
C ASN A 68 -14.33 0.40 2.08
N VAL A 69 -14.52 0.94 3.30
CA VAL A 69 -15.57 1.91 3.60
C VAL A 69 -15.33 3.19 2.80
N CYS A 70 -16.29 3.60 1.99
CA CYS A 70 -16.23 4.85 1.24
C CYS A 70 -17.65 5.34 0.96
N ASN A 71 -17.84 6.67 1.00
CA ASN A 71 -19.11 7.32 0.71
C ASN A 71 -19.27 7.70 -0.78
N LEU A 72 -18.27 7.43 -1.61
CA LEU A 72 -18.33 7.72 -3.05
C LEU A 72 -18.27 6.44 -3.88
N LYS A 73 -18.85 6.53 -5.09
CA LYS A 73 -18.81 5.53 -6.16
C LYS A 73 -18.03 6.09 -7.35
N CYS A 74 -16.73 6.31 -7.18
CA CYS A 74 -15.89 6.81 -8.25
C CYS A 74 -15.79 5.80 -9.39
N ARG A 75 -15.88 6.26 -10.63
CA ARG A 75 -15.92 5.40 -11.83
C ARG A 75 -14.70 4.48 -11.99
N MET A 76 -13.57 4.86 -11.43
CA MET A 76 -12.33 4.08 -11.46
C MET A 76 -12.20 3.09 -10.31
N CYS A 77 -13.11 3.10 -9.34
CA CYS A 77 -13.12 2.23 -8.19
C CYS A 77 -14.11 1.07 -8.41
N GLY A 78 -13.90 -0.01 -7.68
CA GLY A 78 -14.85 -1.10 -7.52
C GLY A 78 -15.09 -1.38 -6.03
N SER A 79 -15.82 -2.44 -5.71
CA SER A 79 -16.12 -2.83 -4.33
C SER A 79 -14.86 -3.08 -3.48
N TRP A 80 -13.75 -3.41 -4.10
CA TRP A 80 -12.44 -3.55 -3.43
C TRP A 80 -11.92 -2.25 -2.81
N ALA A 81 -12.34 -1.09 -3.34
CA ALA A 81 -11.94 0.25 -2.85
C ALA A 81 -13.13 1.06 -2.34
N SER A 82 -14.38 0.64 -2.60
CA SER A 82 -15.57 1.29 -2.08
C SER A 82 -16.69 0.27 -1.93
N ASN A 83 -17.04 -0.05 -0.71
CA ASN A 83 -18.14 -0.96 -0.42
C ASN A 83 -19.48 -0.47 -0.97
N SER A 84 -19.61 0.82 -1.31
CA SER A 84 -20.81 1.39 -1.96
C SER A 84 -21.06 0.81 -3.35
N TRP A 85 -20.04 0.24 -4.02
CA TRP A 85 -20.19 -0.45 -5.31
C TRP A 85 -20.72 -1.88 -5.20
N PHE A 86 -20.73 -2.48 -4.01
CA PHE A 86 -20.98 -3.91 -3.83
C PHE A 86 -22.27 -4.40 -4.49
N GLU A 87 -23.41 -3.76 -4.20
CA GLU A 87 -24.71 -4.17 -4.74
C GLU A 87 -24.80 -3.98 -6.26
N GLU A 88 -24.20 -2.92 -6.79
CA GLU A 88 -24.19 -2.66 -8.23
C GLU A 88 -23.32 -3.67 -8.98
N GLU A 89 -22.16 -4.03 -8.43
CA GLU A 89 -21.30 -5.06 -9.01
C GLU A 89 -21.96 -6.45 -8.97
N LEU A 90 -22.70 -6.78 -7.90
CA LEU A 90 -23.52 -7.99 -7.84
C LEU A 90 -24.59 -8.01 -8.94
N ALA A 91 -25.24 -6.87 -9.17
CA ALA A 91 -26.25 -6.75 -10.24
C ALA A 91 -25.61 -6.87 -11.64
N LEU A 92 -24.46 -6.23 -11.87
CA LEU A 92 -23.71 -6.30 -13.11
C LEU A 92 -23.20 -7.71 -13.42
N ALA A 93 -22.72 -8.43 -12.42
CA ALA A 93 -22.25 -9.81 -12.55
C ALA A 93 -23.36 -10.77 -13.06
N LYS A 94 -24.63 -10.49 -12.75
CA LYS A 94 -25.78 -11.26 -13.25
C LYS A 94 -26.10 -10.99 -14.73
N ILE A 95 -25.74 -9.82 -15.25
CA ILE A 95 -26.09 -9.35 -16.59
C ILE A 95 -24.94 -9.57 -17.58
N ASP A 96 -23.70 -9.37 -17.14
CA ASP A 96 -22.52 -9.40 -17.99
C ASP A 96 -21.49 -10.41 -17.48
N LYS A 97 -21.30 -11.50 -18.24
CA LYS A 97 -20.32 -12.57 -17.94
C LYS A 97 -18.86 -12.10 -17.83
N ARG A 98 -18.54 -10.92 -18.35
CA ARG A 98 -17.20 -10.32 -18.17
C ARG A 98 -16.96 -9.92 -16.72
N TYR A 99 -18.01 -9.50 -16.03
CA TYR A 99 -17.97 -9.21 -14.60
C TYR A 99 -17.94 -10.48 -13.75
N GLU A 100 -18.61 -11.55 -14.19
CA GLU A 100 -18.61 -12.85 -13.50
C GLU A 100 -17.18 -13.46 -13.37
N LYS A 101 -16.33 -13.25 -14.39
CA LYS A 101 -14.96 -13.83 -14.41
C LYS A 101 -13.91 -13.02 -13.69
N ASN A 102 -14.07 -11.70 -13.56
CA ASN A 102 -13.01 -10.79 -13.14
C ASN A 102 -13.26 -10.07 -11.81
N SER A 103 -14.46 -10.15 -11.26
CA SER A 103 -14.81 -9.43 -10.05
C SER A 103 -15.71 -10.29 -9.18
N ASN A 104 -15.12 -10.91 -8.17
CA ASN A 104 -15.90 -11.27 -7.00
C ASN A 104 -16.18 -9.97 -6.26
N PRO A 105 -17.41 -9.45 -6.25
CA PRO A 105 -17.72 -8.24 -5.50
C PRO A 105 -17.32 -8.42 -4.03
N ILE A 106 -16.63 -7.44 -3.50
CA ILE A 106 -16.09 -7.50 -2.14
C ILE A 106 -17.06 -6.77 -1.21
N PRO A 107 -17.69 -7.47 -0.27
CA PRO A 107 -18.55 -6.84 0.73
C PRO A 107 -17.73 -5.89 1.63
N LEU A 108 -18.38 -5.27 2.57
CA LEU A 108 -17.69 -4.44 3.57
C LEU A 108 -16.57 -5.23 4.24
N GLN A 109 -15.35 -4.74 4.08
CA GLN A 109 -14.14 -5.24 4.74
C GLN A 109 -13.56 -4.16 5.64
N GLN A 110 -13.17 -4.57 6.82
CA GLN A 110 -12.51 -3.71 7.80
C GLN A 110 -11.62 -4.57 8.68
N TYR A 111 -10.36 -4.17 8.81
CA TYR A 111 -9.43 -4.86 9.71
C TYR A 111 -9.82 -4.64 11.17
N GLY A 112 -9.68 -5.70 11.97
CA GLY A 112 -9.84 -5.64 13.42
C GLY A 112 -8.68 -4.92 14.11
N LEU A 113 -8.89 -4.52 15.36
CA LEU A 113 -7.83 -3.89 16.17
C LEU A 113 -6.64 -4.84 16.37
N GLU A 114 -6.90 -6.12 16.54
CA GLU A 114 -5.84 -7.13 16.73
C GLU A 114 -4.96 -7.26 15.49
N ASP A 115 -5.56 -7.32 14.29
CA ASP A 115 -4.81 -7.39 13.03
C ASP A 115 -3.89 -6.19 12.87
N LEU A 116 -4.41 -4.99 13.15
CA LEU A 116 -3.65 -3.75 13.08
C LEU A 116 -2.54 -3.68 14.13
N ARG A 117 -2.81 -4.16 15.35
CA ARG A 117 -1.80 -4.21 16.41
C ARG A 117 -0.66 -5.16 16.06
N ASN A 118 -0.97 -6.31 15.48
CA ASN A 118 0.02 -7.30 15.03
C ASN A 118 0.89 -6.80 13.87
N MET A 119 0.45 -5.79 13.14
CA MET A 119 1.23 -5.17 12.07
C MET A 119 2.36 -4.26 12.59
N LEU A 120 2.18 -3.57 13.73
CA LEU A 120 3.09 -2.54 14.23
C LEU A 120 4.55 -2.98 14.35
N PRO A 121 4.89 -4.18 14.89
CA PRO A 121 6.28 -4.61 14.99
C PRO A 121 7.02 -4.67 13.66
N HIS A 122 6.29 -4.86 12.56
CA HIS A 122 6.85 -4.91 11.21
C HIS A 122 7.06 -3.54 10.57
N LEU A 123 6.54 -2.48 11.18
CA LEU A 123 6.61 -1.11 10.67
C LEU A 123 7.74 -0.27 11.29
N LYS A 124 8.55 -0.81 12.19
CA LYS A 124 9.56 -0.06 12.95
C LYS A 124 10.54 0.75 12.10
N ASP A 125 10.93 0.22 10.94
CA ASP A 125 11.88 0.87 10.03
C ASP A 125 11.20 1.66 8.93
N VAL A 126 9.87 1.67 8.89
CA VAL A 126 9.09 2.34 7.85
C VAL A 126 9.30 3.86 7.93
N LYS A 127 9.58 4.46 6.78
CA LYS A 127 9.76 5.92 6.63
C LYS A 127 8.54 6.59 6.03
N ARG A 128 7.64 5.79 5.44
CA ARG A 128 6.41 6.29 4.85
C ARG A 128 5.29 5.26 4.94
N ILE A 129 4.12 5.72 5.37
CA ILE A 129 2.87 4.96 5.32
C ILE A 129 1.91 5.67 4.36
N ASP A 130 1.46 4.95 3.34
CA ASP A 130 0.45 5.42 2.39
C ASP A 130 -0.90 4.79 2.78
N PHE A 131 -1.81 5.59 3.32
CA PHE A 131 -3.18 5.16 3.59
C PHE A 131 -4.02 5.22 2.31
N LYS A 132 -4.55 4.06 1.93
CA LYS A 132 -5.36 3.83 0.72
C LYS A 132 -6.59 3.00 1.07
N GLY A 133 -7.28 2.51 0.04
CA GLY A 133 -8.44 1.64 0.16
C GLY A 133 -9.73 2.39 -0.10
N GLY A 134 -10.68 2.36 0.83
CA GLY A 134 -11.85 3.21 0.81
C GLY A 134 -11.52 4.68 1.06
N GLU A 135 -12.31 5.33 1.87
CA GLU A 135 -11.93 6.65 2.39
C GLU A 135 -11.21 6.45 3.74
N PRO A 136 -9.89 6.72 3.83
CA PRO A 136 -9.14 6.46 5.06
C PRO A 136 -9.70 7.15 6.29
N MET A 137 -10.24 8.37 6.12
CA MET A 137 -10.83 9.15 7.22
C MET A 137 -12.15 8.57 7.75
N MET A 138 -12.77 7.63 7.02
CA MET A 138 -13.97 6.92 7.44
C MET A 138 -13.65 5.56 8.10
N ALA A 139 -12.40 5.10 8.01
CA ALA A 139 -12.01 3.82 8.60
C ALA A 139 -12.10 3.88 10.13
N LYS A 140 -12.87 2.95 10.71
CA LYS A 140 -13.21 2.94 12.14
C LYS A 140 -12.00 3.02 13.08
N HIS A 141 -10.92 2.32 12.71
CA HIS A 141 -9.75 2.19 13.57
C HIS A 141 -8.56 3.07 13.17
N HIS A 142 -8.78 4.02 12.25
CA HIS A 142 -7.72 4.90 11.76
C HIS A 142 -7.06 5.71 12.89
N ASN A 143 -7.86 6.40 13.71
CA ASN A 143 -7.33 7.20 14.82
C ASN A 143 -6.58 6.35 15.84
N GLN A 144 -7.08 5.14 16.14
CA GLN A 144 -6.41 4.24 17.07
C GLN A 144 -5.07 3.77 16.51
N PHE A 145 -5.00 3.52 15.21
CA PHE A 145 -3.75 3.14 14.56
C PHE A 145 -2.72 4.27 14.63
N LEU A 146 -3.12 5.52 14.38
CA LEU A 146 -2.25 6.69 14.53
C LEU A 146 -1.75 6.86 15.98
N GLN A 147 -2.65 6.66 16.96
CA GLN A 147 -2.28 6.73 18.37
C GLN A 147 -1.20 5.68 18.71
N TRP A 148 -1.32 4.48 18.18
CA TRP A 148 -0.30 3.44 18.38
C TRP A 148 1.04 3.77 17.71
N LEU A 149 1.06 4.44 16.56
CA LEU A 149 2.32 4.91 15.96
C LEU A 149 3.03 5.89 16.90
N ILE A 150 2.28 6.74 17.60
CA ILE A 150 2.83 7.68 18.59
C ILE A 150 3.36 6.91 19.83
N GLU A 151 2.59 5.97 20.36
CA GLU A 151 2.96 5.14 21.52
C GLU A 151 4.21 4.29 21.28
N GLU A 152 4.43 3.84 20.04
CA GLU A 152 5.61 3.07 19.62
C GLU A 152 6.78 3.98 19.14
N ASP A 153 6.72 5.29 19.41
CA ASP A 153 7.73 6.30 19.03
C ASP A 153 8.00 6.39 17.52
N MET A 154 6.99 6.08 16.70
CA MET A 154 7.06 6.13 15.24
C MET A 154 6.65 7.50 14.69
N THR A 155 7.11 8.59 15.34
CA THR A 155 6.67 9.96 15.03
C THR A 155 7.36 10.57 13.81
N ASN A 156 8.45 9.96 13.33
CA ASN A 156 9.21 10.41 12.16
C ASN A 156 8.75 9.76 10.83
N VAL A 157 7.60 9.10 10.83
CA VAL A 157 7.04 8.46 9.63
C VAL A 157 6.25 9.48 8.83
N GLU A 158 6.53 9.59 7.52
CA GLU A 158 5.73 10.37 6.58
C GLU A 158 4.39 9.67 6.37
N LEU A 159 3.28 10.33 6.68
CA LEU A 159 1.93 9.84 6.40
C LEU A 159 1.43 10.44 5.10
N PHE A 160 1.05 9.59 4.18
CA PHE A 160 0.46 10.00 2.90
C PHE A 160 -0.95 9.43 2.76
N TYR A 161 -1.88 10.26 2.30
CA TYR A 161 -3.29 9.90 2.18
C TYR A 161 -3.76 9.97 0.73
N THR A 162 -4.37 8.90 0.27
CA THR A 162 -5.23 8.94 -0.92
C THR A 162 -6.66 9.07 -0.43
N THR A 163 -7.20 10.28 -0.44
CA THR A 163 -8.52 10.62 0.10
C THR A 163 -9.38 11.30 -0.95
N ASN A 164 -10.69 11.13 -0.84
CA ASN A 164 -11.67 11.85 -1.66
C ASN A 164 -11.98 13.26 -1.10
N GLY A 165 -11.46 13.59 0.09
CA GLY A 165 -11.59 14.90 0.72
C GLY A 165 -13.00 15.26 1.21
N THR A 166 -13.96 14.34 1.21
CA THR A 166 -15.34 14.62 1.66
C THR A 166 -15.51 14.54 3.18
N VAL A 167 -14.58 13.87 3.85
CA VAL A 167 -14.59 13.71 5.30
C VAL A 167 -13.27 14.24 5.84
N VAL A 168 -13.36 15.20 6.75
CA VAL A 168 -12.21 15.73 7.49
C VAL A 168 -12.35 15.37 8.94
N ASN A 169 -11.36 14.71 9.50
CA ASN A 169 -11.29 14.44 10.92
C ASN A 169 -10.40 15.49 11.60
N PRO A 170 -10.97 16.50 12.32
CA PRO A 170 -10.17 17.56 12.93
C PRO A 170 -9.12 17.04 13.92
N LYS A 171 -9.35 15.87 14.54
CA LYS A 171 -8.42 15.30 15.51
C LYS A 171 -7.09 14.83 14.90
N ILE A 172 -7.02 14.69 13.57
CA ILE A 172 -5.81 14.28 12.87
C ILE A 172 -4.91 15.50 12.53
N PHE A 173 -5.52 16.68 12.41
CA PHE A 173 -4.85 17.88 11.91
C PHE A 173 -4.60 18.94 13.00
N ASN A 174 -4.96 18.67 14.23
CA ASN A 174 -4.65 19.46 15.42
C ASN A 174 -3.63 18.75 16.29
#